data_3fd5d6b7c3206e987352b0d78eacc39d
#
_entry.id   3fd5d6b7c3206e987352b0d78eacc39d
#
_cell.length_a   1.000
_cell.length_b   1.000
_cell.length_c   1.000
_cell.angle_alpha   90.00
_cell.angle_beta   90.00
_cell.angle_gamma   90.00
#
_symmetry.space_group_name_H-M   'P 1'
#
loop_
_entity.id
_entity.type
_entity.pdbx_description
1 polymer ?
#
loop_
_entity_poly.entity_id
_entity_poly.type
_entity_poly.pdbx_seq_one_letter_code
_entity_poly.pdbx_strand_id
1 'polypeptide(L)'
;MRAEYSYCRDYLIKNGKPWFPVMGEMHYSRYRKEWWEESLRKIKAGGVSVVSAYVIWIHHEEEENVFDFEGCRDIGTFVRLCRKVGLSVFLRIGPFVHGEVRNGG
;
A
#
# COMPACT_ATOMS: atom_id res chain seq x y z
N MET A 1 -10.65 -4.12 -15.44
CA MET A 1 -11.84 -3.30 -15.11
C MET A 1 -11.58 -2.49 -13.85
N ARG A 2 -11.94 -1.25 -13.87
CA ARG A 2 -11.78 -0.36 -12.71
C ARG A 2 -12.92 -0.60 -11.72
N ALA A 3 -12.61 -0.77 -10.44
CA ALA A 3 -13.65 -0.87 -9.41
C ALA A 3 -14.31 0.49 -9.17
N GLU A 4 -15.62 0.48 -9.02
CA GLU A 4 -16.39 1.66 -8.66
C GLU A 4 -16.65 1.67 -7.16
N TYR A 5 -16.34 2.79 -6.51
CA TYR A 5 -16.52 2.99 -5.08
C TYR A 5 -17.50 4.13 -4.83
N SER A 6 -18.40 3.92 -3.89
CA SER A 6 -19.36 4.90 -3.41
C SER A 6 -19.68 4.65 -1.94
N TYR A 7 -20.63 5.41 -1.40
CA TYR A 7 -21.07 5.24 -0.01
C TYR A 7 -22.53 5.61 0.11
N CYS A 8 -23.17 5.11 1.14
CA CYS A 8 -24.46 5.57 1.61
C CYS A 8 -24.33 5.99 3.09
N ARG A 9 -25.44 6.29 3.72
CA ARG A 9 -25.44 6.70 5.14
C ARG A 9 -24.79 5.66 6.08
N ASP A 10 -24.98 4.38 5.79
CA ASP A 10 -24.71 3.32 6.75
C ASP A 10 -23.47 2.47 6.39
N TYR A 11 -23.01 2.48 5.13
CA TYR A 11 -21.89 1.63 4.70
C TYR A 11 -21.21 2.12 3.41
N LEU A 12 -20.01 1.59 3.19
CA LEU A 12 -19.29 1.73 1.91
C LEU A 12 -19.85 0.76 0.86
N ILE A 13 -19.76 1.17 -0.39
CA ILE A 13 -20.26 0.39 -1.53
C ILE A 13 -19.14 0.17 -2.51
N LYS A 14 -18.98 -1.06 -2.98
CA LYS A 14 -18.05 -1.44 -4.04
C LYS A 14 -18.79 -2.19 -5.15
N ASN A 15 -18.72 -1.68 -6.37
CA ASN A 15 -19.42 -2.24 -7.52
C ASN A 15 -20.93 -2.49 -7.25
N GLY A 16 -21.59 -1.49 -6.63
CA GLY A 16 -23.02 -1.54 -6.33
C GLY A 16 -23.44 -2.42 -5.14
N LYS A 17 -22.47 -3.01 -4.42
CA LYS A 17 -22.75 -3.89 -3.26
C LYS A 17 -22.15 -3.33 -1.97
N PRO A 18 -22.81 -3.57 -0.82
CA PRO A 18 -22.23 -3.24 0.47
C PRO A 18 -20.82 -3.83 0.61
N TRP A 19 -19.89 -3.03 1.09
CA TRP A 19 -18.50 -3.42 1.23
C TRP A 19 -17.94 -3.02 2.61
N PHE A 20 -17.39 -4.01 3.31
CA PHE A 20 -16.69 -3.81 4.57
C PHE A 20 -15.20 -4.14 4.37
N PRO A 21 -14.34 -3.14 4.11
CA PRO A 21 -12.92 -3.36 3.92
C PRO A 21 -12.24 -3.73 5.24
N VAL A 22 -11.38 -4.72 5.19
CA VAL A 22 -10.42 -5.02 6.26
C VAL A 22 -9.06 -4.54 5.78
N MET A 23 -8.51 -3.54 6.45
CA MET A 23 -7.25 -2.93 6.07
C MET A 23 -6.12 -3.44 6.96
N GLY A 24 -5.05 -3.91 6.34
CA GLY A 24 -3.81 -4.28 7.00
C GLY A 24 -2.66 -3.42 6.48
N GLU A 25 -1.64 -3.22 7.28
CA GLU A 25 -0.53 -2.34 6.94
C GLU A 25 0.73 -3.14 6.62
N MET A 26 1.38 -2.79 5.52
CA MET A 26 2.67 -3.33 5.12
C MET A 26 3.48 -2.24 4.43
N HIS A 27 4.63 -1.91 4.99
CA HIS A 27 5.55 -0.95 4.37
C HIS A 27 6.54 -1.69 3.46
N TYR A 28 6.31 -1.62 2.15
CA TYR A 28 7.15 -2.28 1.14
C TYR A 28 8.63 -1.93 1.30
N SER A 29 8.95 -0.71 1.70
CA SER A 29 10.32 -0.23 1.89
C SER A 29 11.11 -0.95 3.00
N ARG A 30 10.42 -1.67 3.89
CA ARG A 30 11.03 -2.42 5.02
C ARG A 30 11.16 -3.92 4.76
N TYR A 31 10.74 -4.38 3.58
CA TYR A 31 10.84 -5.77 3.16
C TYR A 31 11.74 -5.88 1.95
N ARG A 32 12.44 -6.99 1.83
CA ARG A 32 13.12 -7.32 0.57
C ARG A 32 12.08 -7.51 -0.53
N LYS A 33 12.37 -6.99 -1.71
CA LYS A 33 11.47 -7.06 -2.87
C LYS A 33 11.06 -8.50 -3.20
N GLU A 34 12.00 -9.45 -3.07
CA GLU A 34 11.76 -10.86 -3.34
C GLU A 34 10.69 -11.50 -2.44
N TRP A 35 10.44 -10.91 -1.27
CA TRP A 35 9.47 -11.40 -0.30
C TRP A 35 8.11 -10.72 -0.35
N TRP A 36 7.95 -9.70 -1.18
CA TRP A 36 6.70 -8.94 -1.25
C TRP A 36 5.51 -9.80 -1.63
N GLU A 37 5.62 -10.62 -2.68
CA GLU A 37 4.49 -11.44 -3.13
C GLU A 37 4.06 -12.47 -2.07
N GLU A 38 5.01 -13.15 -1.45
CA GLU A 38 4.72 -14.11 -0.38
C GLU A 38 4.05 -13.43 0.82
N SER A 39 4.57 -12.29 1.25
CA SER A 39 4.00 -11.51 2.35
C SER A 39 2.59 -11.04 2.05
N LEU A 40 2.34 -10.54 0.84
CA LEU A 40 1.01 -10.11 0.41
C LEU A 40 0.01 -11.28 0.36
N ARG A 41 0.44 -12.46 -0.08
CA ARG A 41 -0.40 -13.66 -0.07
C ARG A 41 -0.78 -14.09 1.35
N LYS A 42 0.15 -14.01 2.30
CA LYS A 42 -0.11 -14.27 3.72
C LYS A 42 -1.10 -13.26 4.31
N ILE A 43 -0.93 -11.98 4.00
CA ILE A 43 -1.84 -10.91 4.42
C ILE A 43 -3.26 -11.19 3.89
N LYS A 44 -3.38 -11.51 2.63
CA LYS A 44 -4.68 -11.85 2.02
C LYS A 44 -5.31 -13.08 2.65
N ALA A 45 -4.54 -14.13 2.89
CA ALA A 45 -5.02 -15.36 3.53
C ALA A 45 -5.55 -15.09 4.95
N GLY A 46 -5.05 -14.07 5.63
CA GLY A 46 -5.53 -13.60 6.93
C GLY A 46 -6.84 -12.81 6.89
N GLY A 47 -7.44 -12.59 5.71
CA GLY A 47 -8.72 -11.90 5.56
C GLY A 47 -8.62 -10.41 5.25
N VAL A 48 -7.43 -9.88 5.01
CA VAL A 48 -7.22 -8.49 4.60
C VAL A 48 -7.65 -8.30 3.14
N SER A 49 -8.36 -7.23 2.87
CA SER A 49 -8.80 -6.85 1.51
C SER A 49 -8.11 -5.61 0.96
N VAL A 50 -7.57 -4.78 1.84
CA VAL A 50 -6.86 -3.54 1.48
C VAL A 50 -5.53 -3.48 2.20
N VAL A 51 -4.44 -3.32 1.46
CA VAL A 51 -3.11 -3.06 2.04
C VAL A 51 -2.87 -1.57 2.08
N SER A 52 -2.62 -1.06 3.29
CA SER A 52 -2.15 0.30 3.51
C SER A 52 -0.63 0.34 3.57
N ALA A 53 -0.02 1.30 2.93
CA ALA A 53 1.42 1.52 2.97
C ALA A 53 1.76 3.00 2.97
N TYR A 54 2.76 3.39 3.74
CA TYR A 54 3.38 4.70 3.61
C TYR A 54 4.26 4.75 2.36
N VAL A 55 4.10 5.82 1.59
CA VAL A 55 5.11 6.25 0.63
C VAL A 55 6.04 7.20 1.38
N ILE A 56 7.11 6.66 1.93
CA ILE A 56 8.05 7.43 2.76
C ILE A 56 8.89 8.30 1.84
N TRP A 57 8.59 9.60 1.81
CA TRP A 57 9.20 10.51 0.85
C TRP A 57 10.73 10.52 0.92
N ILE A 58 11.30 10.66 2.11
CA ILE A 58 12.76 10.67 2.30
C ILE A 58 13.44 9.37 1.83
N HIS A 59 12.70 8.27 1.76
CA HIS A 59 13.22 7.00 1.26
C HIS A 59 13.34 7.00 -0.27
N HIS A 60 12.48 7.72 -0.97
CA HIS A 60 12.49 7.87 -2.42
C HIS A 60 13.33 9.05 -2.91
N GLU A 61 13.49 10.08 -2.09
CA GLU A 61 14.25 11.30 -2.38
C GLU A 61 15.23 11.56 -1.26
N GLU A 62 16.34 10.84 -1.23
CA GLU A 62 17.42 11.04 -0.24
C GLU A 62 18.25 12.29 -0.53
N GLU A 63 18.35 12.69 -1.80
CA GLU A 63 18.95 13.91 -2.28
C GLU A 63 17.91 14.74 -3.00
N GLU A 64 17.95 16.05 -2.80
CA GLU A 64 16.97 17.00 -3.38
C GLU A 64 16.85 16.82 -4.90
N ASN A 65 15.63 16.61 -5.39
CA ASN A 65 15.26 16.39 -6.79
C ASN A 65 15.82 15.09 -7.42
N VAL A 66 16.35 14.17 -6.63
CA VAL A 66 16.80 12.85 -7.09
C VAL A 66 15.86 11.78 -6.54
N PHE A 67 15.00 11.25 -7.41
CA PHE A 67 14.02 10.21 -7.03
C PHE A 67 14.50 8.81 -7.41
N ASP A 68 14.38 7.89 -6.47
CA ASP A 68 14.74 6.49 -6.63
C ASP A 68 13.51 5.60 -6.45
N PHE A 69 13.23 4.78 -7.44
CA PHE A 69 12.12 3.81 -7.47
C PHE A 69 12.62 2.39 -7.81
N GLU A 70 13.85 2.06 -7.44
CA GLU A 70 14.45 0.75 -7.69
C GLU A 70 14.52 -0.10 -6.41
N GLY A 71 14.66 -1.41 -6.56
CA GLY A 71 14.74 -2.35 -5.45
C GLY A 71 13.54 -2.27 -4.51
N CYS A 72 13.77 -2.09 -3.23
CA CYS A 72 12.69 -1.94 -2.23
C CYS A 72 11.96 -0.59 -2.32
N ARG A 73 12.38 0.31 -3.20
CA ARG A 73 11.73 1.58 -3.53
C ARG A 73 10.82 1.48 -4.77
N ASP A 74 10.72 0.32 -5.41
CA ASP A 74 9.89 0.09 -6.60
C ASP A 74 8.41 -0.06 -6.24
N ILE A 75 7.80 1.06 -5.87
CA ILE A 75 6.38 1.14 -5.51
C ILE A 75 5.47 0.67 -6.66
N GLY A 76 5.86 0.89 -7.90
CA GLY A 76 5.09 0.44 -9.07
C GLY A 76 4.93 -1.06 -9.09
N THR A 77 6.01 -1.80 -8.89
CA THR A 77 5.97 -3.28 -8.79
C THR A 77 5.18 -3.72 -7.56
N PHE A 78 5.33 -3.07 -6.42
CA PHE A 78 4.54 -3.38 -5.23
C PHE A 78 3.03 -3.29 -5.49
N VAL A 79 2.58 -2.21 -6.10
CA VAL A 79 1.15 -2.01 -6.43
C VAL A 79 0.66 -3.08 -7.43
N ARG A 80 1.47 -3.42 -8.44
CA ARG A 80 1.12 -4.51 -9.38
C ARG A 80 1.01 -5.87 -8.71
N LEU A 81 1.89 -6.17 -7.76
CA LEU A 81 1.82 -7.40 -6.96
C LEU A 81 0.57 -7.45 -6.07
N CYS A 82 0.21 -6.34 -5.43
CA CYS A 82 -1.06 -6.24 -4.68
C CYS A 82 -2.25 -6.59 -5.59
N ARG A 83 -2.31 -6.00 -6.78
CA ARG A 83 -3.35 -6.32 -7.76
C ARG A 83 -3.34 -7.78 -8.18
N LYS A 84 -2.17 -8.35 -8.47
CA LYS A 84 -1.99 -9.78 -8.83
C LYS A 84 -2.53 -10.71 -7.75
N VAL A 85 -2.28 -10.39 -6.49
CA VAL A 85 -2.74 -11.17 -5.33
C VAL A 85 -4.23 -10.93 -5.04
N GLY A 86 -4.83 -9.88 -5.59
CA GLY A 86 -6.23 -9.53 -5.39
C GLY A 86 -6.48 -8.64 -4.17
N LEU A 87 -5.51 -7.79 -3.84
CA LEU A 87 -5.60 -6.78 -2.79
C LEU A 87 -5.79 -5.39 -3.40
N SER A 88 -6.66 -4.59 -2.79
CA SER A 88 -6.68 -3.14 -3.03
C SER A 88 -5.54 -2.48 -2.27
N VAL A 89 -5.12 -1.30 -2.70
CA VAL A 89 -4.00 -0.57 -2.08
C VAL A 89 -4.47 0.81 -1.63
N PHE A 90 -4.09 1.17 -0.42
CA PHE A 90 -4.24 2.50 0.13
C PHE A 90 -2.86 3.10 0.39
N LEU A 91 -2.43 4.04 -0.45
CA LEU A 91 -1.13 4.70 -0.31
C LEU A 91 -1.27 5.99 0.50
N ARG A 92 -0.49 6.08 1.55
CA ARG A 92 -0.36 7.29 2.37
C ARG A 92 0.89 8.04 1.95
N ILE A 93 0.71 9.05 1.11
CA ILE A 93 1.82 9.82 0.54
C ILE A 93 2.24 10.91 1.53
N GLY A 94 3.55 10.88 1.92
CA GLY A 94 4.16 11.92 2.79
C GLY A 94 3.94 13.34 2.27
N PRO A 95 4.48 14.39 2.89
CA PRO A 95 5.79 14.41 3.58
C PRO A 95 5.82 13.86 5.00
N PHE A 96 4.73 13.93 5.75
CA PHE A 96 4.68 13.42 7.12
C PHE A 96 4.51 11.88 7.15
N VAL A 97 5.25 11.24 8.02
CA VAL A 97 5.13 9.81 8.32
C VAL A 97 5.03 9.62 9.83
N HIS A 98 3.95 8.99 10.28
CA HIS A 98 3.80 8.63 11.69
C HIS A 98 4.47 7.27 11.94
N GLY A 99 5.76 7.29 12.20
CA GLY A 99 6.52 6.06 12.39
C GLY A 99 8.02 6.31 12.60
N GLU A 100 8.74 5.26 12.86
CA GLU A 100 10.20 5.27 13.09
C GLU A 100 10.94 5.33 11.76
N VAL A 101 11.14 6.53 11.25
CA VAL A 101 11.92 6.80 10.05
C VAL A 101 13.01 7.82 10.35
N ARG A 102 13.94 7.99 9.41
CA ARG A 102 14.98 9.03 9.49
C ARG A 102 14.33 10.40 9.77
N ASN A 103 14.95 11.18 10.65
CA ASN A 103 14.48 12.49 11.14
C ASN A 103 13.18 12.45 11.97
N GLY A 104 12.78 11.29 12.49
CA GLY A 104 11.65 11.16 13.41
C GLY A 104 10.27 11.17 12.79
N GLY A 105 10.22 11.02 11.48
CA GLY A 105 8.94 10.98 10.76
C GLY A 105 8.45 12.31 10.26
#